data_e88dff3880da4ba067793452ba822a73
#
_entry.id   e88dff3880da4ba067793452ba822a73
#
_cell.length_a   1.000
_cell.length_b   1.000
_cell.length_c   1.000
_cell.angle_alpha   90.00
_cell.angle_beta   90.00
_cell.angle_gamma   90.00
#
_symmetry.space_group_name_H-M   'P 1'
#
loop_
_entity.id
_entity.type
_entity.pdbx_description
1 polymer ?
#
loop_
_entity_poly.entity_id
_entity_poly.type
_entity_poly.pdbx_seq_one_letter_code
_entity_poly.pdbx_strand_id
1 'polypeptide(L)'
;MKTCGATPGGPSLDGIDVTTQTIIQGVVLRDGDDGVPNGTPVGNAHVRLLDRDGEFTAELPTNSQGQFRFFAAPGVWTLVVQAPGARVELAVTAAQGVPADLVISL
;
A
#
# COMPACT_ATOMS: atom_id res chain seq x y z
N MET A 1 0.74 -19.95 -10.70
CA MET A 1 1.01 -19.27 -10.70
C MET A 1 1.23 -18.36 -10.62
N LYS A 2 1.28 -18.07 -10.42
CA LYS A 2 1.54 -17.20 -10.36
C LYS A 2 1.81 -16.41 -10.80
N THR A 3 1.47 -16.21 -10.63
CA THR A 3 1.75 -15.38 -11.24
C THR A 3 2.56 -14.51 -11.18
N CYS A 4 3.00 -14.56 -11.92
CA CYS A 4 3.85 -13.53 -12.11
C CYS A 4 3.28 -12.29 -11.61
N GLY A 5 3.92 -11.40 -11.20
CA GLY A 5 3.39 -10.22 -10.64
C GLY A 5 2.56 -10.46 -9.41
N ALA A 6 2.52 -11.66 -8.98
CA ALA A 6 1.85 -11.95 -7.74
C ALA A 6 2.63 -11.32 -6.66
N THR A 7 2.21 -10.22 -6.21
CA THR A 7 2.88 -9.56 -5.15
C THR A 7 2.20 -9.91 -3.88
N PRO A 8 2.94 -10.10 -2.87
CA PRO A 8 2.43 -10.67 -1.64
C PRO A 8 1.68 -9.72 -0.77
N GLY A 9 1.65 -8.47 -1.09
CA GLY A 9 1.24 -7.52 -0.08
C GLY A 9 -0.22 -7.13 -0.12
N GLY A 10 -0.67 -6.64 -1.24
CA GLY A 10 -1.93 -5.93 -1.30
C GLY A 10 -3.14 -6.80 -1.49
N PRO A 11 -4.30 -6.18 -1.56
CA PRO A 11 -5.55 -6.88 -1.81
C PRO A 11 -5.54 -7.56 -3.17
N SER A 12 -6.41 -8.56 -3.31
CA SER A 12 -6.55 -9.26 -4.59
C SER A 12 -6.94 -8.28 -5.69
N LEU A 13 -6.37 -8.48 -6.86
CA LEU A 13 -6.70 -7.68 -8.04
C LEU A 13 -7.81 -8.31 -8.88
N ASP A 14 -8.43 -9.38 -8.38
CA ASP A 14 -9.52 -10.03 -9.08
C ASP A 14 -10.65 -9.04 -9.35
N GLY A 15 -11.17 -9.06 -10.56
CA GLY A 15 -12.26 -8.19 -10.94
C GLY A 15 -11.83 -6.78 -11.35
N ILE A 16 -10.55 -6.49 -11.32
CA ILE A 16 -10.04 -5.18 -11.72
C ILE A 16 -9.32 -5.33 -13.05
N ASP A 17 -9.63 -4.43 -13.99
CA ASP A 17 -8.90 -4.38 -15.24
C ASP A 17 -7.60 -3.60 -15.00
N VAL A 18 -6.54 -4.32 -14.67
CA VAL A 18 -5.27 -3.69 -14.32
C VAL A 18 -4.62 -2.99 -15.51
N THR A 19 -5.06 -3.31 -16.74
CA THR A 19 -4.46 -2.68 -17.92
C THR A 19 -4.92 -1.24 -18.10
N THR A 20 -6.07 -0.88 -17.52
CA THR A 20 -6.63 0.46 -17.67
C THR A 20 -6.55 1.26 -16.38
N GLN A 21 -6.20 0.64 -15.27
CA GLN A 21 -6.19 1.29 -13.97
C GLN A 21 -4.78 1.63 -13.53
N THR A 22 -4.65 2.67 -12.73
CA THR A 22 -3.40 3.01 -12.07
C THR A 22 -3.62 2.78 -10.58
N ILE A 23 -2.91 1.81 -10.02
CA ILE A 23 -3.19 1.31 -8.68
C ILE A 23 -1.94 1.44 -7.80
N ILE A 24 -2.16 1.94 -6.59
CA ILE A 24 -1.17 1.91 -5.53
C ILE A 24 -1.81 1.12 -4.39
N GLN A 25 -1.23 0.01 -4.04
CA GLN A 25 -1.78 -0.82 -2.96
C GLN A 25 -0.67 -1.50 -2.19
N GLY A 26 -1.02 -2.11 -1.08
CA GLY A 26 -0.02 -2.83 -0.32
C GLY A 26 -0.55 -3.34 1.00
N VAL A 27 0.37 -3.77 1.83
CA VAL A 27 0.09 -4.25 3.17
C VAL A 27 1.01 -3.55 4.15
N VAL A 28 0.47 -3.23 5.32
CA VAL A 28 1.23 -2.63 6.42
C VAL A 28 1.45 -3.70 7.47
N LEU A 29 2.71 -3.95 7.78
CA LEU A 29 3.10 -4.97 8.74
C LEU A 29 3.90 -4.33 9.86
N ARG A 30 3.81 -4.91 11.04
CA ARG A 30 4.65 -4.53 12.16
C ARG A 30 5.58 -5.70 12.45
N ASP A 31 6.87 -5.42 12.55
CA ASP A 31 7.84 -6.46 12.89
C ASP A 31 7.51 -6.99 14.26
N GLY A 32 7.32 -8.30 14.35
CA GLY A 32 7.00 -8.92 15.61
C GLY A 32 8.25 -9.22 16.41
N ASP A 33 8.13 -9.03 17.70
CA ASP A 33 9.21 -9.40 18.62
C ASP A 33 9.18 -10.86 19.00
N ASP A 34 8.15 -11.56 18.59
CA ASP A 34 7.90 -12.93 19.01
C ASP A 34 8.23 -13.91 17.91
N GLY A 35 9.12 -13.52 16.99
CA GLY A 35 9.59 -14.44 15.98
C GLY A 35 8.59 -14.72 14.88
N VAL A 36 7.61 -13.86 14.69
CA VAL A 36 6.66 -14.00 13.59
C VAL A 36 7.38 -13.63 12.30
N PRO A 37 7.57 -14.58 11.37
CA PRO A 37 8.19 -14.25 10.10
C PRO A 37 7.27 -13.29 9.33
N ASN A 38 7.85 -12.39 8.59
CA ASN A 38 7.10 -11.49 7.71
C ASN A 38 6.22 -10.46 8.41
N GLY A 39 6.30 -10.37 9.72
CA GLY A 39 5.57 -9.36 10.46
C GLY A 39 4.10 -9.68 10.69
N THR A 40 3.42 -8.79 11.39
CA THR A 40 2.01 -8.94 11.72
C THR A 40 1.22 -7.84 11.00
N PRO A 41 0.11 -8.19 10.32
CA PRO A 41 -0.71 -7.17 9.67
C PRO A 41 -1.23 -6.13 10.66
N VAL A 42 -1.23 -4.86 10.24
CA VAL A 42 -1.68 -3.75 11.07
C VAL A 42 -2.98 -3.22 10.51
N GLY A 43 -4.09 -3.54 11.17
CA GLY A 43 -5.40 -3.00 10.82
C GLY A 43 -5.55 -1.59 11.35
N ASN A 44 -6.39 -0.81 10.68
CA ASN A 44 -6.68 0.57 11.05
C ASN A 44 -5.46 1.50 11.09
N ALA A 45 -4.40 1.15 10.39
CA ALA A 45 -3.33 2.10 10.15
C ALA A 45 -3.85 3.15 9.16
N HIS A 46 -3.50 4.40 9.38
CA HIS A 46 -3.91 5.46 8.47
C HIS A 46 -2.91 5.55 7.33
N VAL A 47 -3.39 5.39 6.10
CA VAL A 47 -2.55 5.51 4.91
C VAL A 47 -2.99 6.75 4.17
N ARG A 48 -2.10 7.73 4.11
CA ARG A 48 -2.38 9.02 3.47
C ARG A 48 -1.61 9.12 2.17
N LEU A 49 -2.31 9.56 1.13
CA LEU A 49 -1.73 9.73 -0.19
C LEU A 49 -1.53 11.22 -0.44
N LEU A 50 -0.28 11.61 -0.70
CA LEU A 50 0.08 12.99 -1.02
C LEU A 50 0.57 13.06 -2.45
N ASP A 51 0.24 14.17 -3.14
CA ASP A 51 0.70 14.35 -4.51
C ASP A 51 2.18 14.77 -4.54
N ARG A 52 2.70 15.02 -5.73
CA ARG A 52 4.12 15.35 -5.91
C ARG A 52 4.54 16.61 -5.17
N ASP A 53 3.59 17.48 -4.90
CA ASP A 53 3.85 18.73 -4.18
C ASP A 53 3.65 18.57 -2.68
N GLY A 54 3.35 17.36 -2.23
CA GLY A 54 3.15 17.09 -0.82
C GLY A 54 1.76 17.44 -0.32
N GLU A 55 0.82 17.69 -1.22
CA GLU A 55 -0.53 18.05 -0.83
C GLU A 55 -1.40 16.83 -0.64
N PHE A 56 -2.28 16.91 0.34
CA PHE A 56 -3.18 15.81 0.68
C PHE A 56 -4.13 15.53 -0.48
N THR A 57 -4.23 14.26 -0.83
CA THR A 57 -5.14 13.81 -1.88
C THR A 57 -6.20 12.88 -1.33
N ALA A 58 -5.80 11.89 -0.54
CA ALA A 58 -6.73 10.90 -0.02
C ALA A 58 -6.15 10.24 1.22
N GLU A 59 -7.02 9.63 2.01
CA GLU A 59 -6.61 8.88 3.20
C GLU A 59 -7.60 7.75 3.43
N LEU A 60 -7.09 6.60 3.83
CA LEU A 60 -7.95 5.49 4.22
C LEU A 60 -7.25 4.64 5.27
N PRO A 61 -8.05 3.90 6.07
CA PRO A 61 -7.46 2.95 7.01
C PRO A 61 -7.17 1.62 6.32
N THR A 62 -6.19 0.90 6.83
CA THR A 62 -6.00 -0.48 6.40
C THR A 62 -7.12 -1.36 6.93
N ASN A 63 -7.39 -2.46 6.22
CA ASN A 63 -8.35 -3.44 6.70
C ASN A 63 -7.71 -4.35 7.77
N SER A 64 -8.44 -5.35 8.23
CA SER A 64 -7.95 -6.25 9.27
C SER A 64 -6.73 -7.05 8.83
N GLN A 65 -6.50 -7.16 7.54
CA GLN A 65 -5.32 -7.83 6.99
C GLN A 65 -4.17 -6.86 6.73
N GLY A 66 -4.30 -5.61 7.14
CA GLY A 66 -3.28 -4.60 6.93
C GLY A 66 -3.23 -4.04 5.52
N GLN A 67 -4.22 -4.30 4.70
CA GLN A 67 -4.19 -3.99 3.29
C GLN A 67 -4.86 -2.67 2.97
N PHE A 68 -4.36 -2.01 1.91
CA PHE A 68 -4.93 -0.75 1.41
C PHE A 68 -4.82 -0.70 -0.11
N ARG A 69 -5.64 0.16 -0.73
CA ARG A 69 -5.60 0.37 -2.17
C ARG A 69 -6.08 1.77 -2.49
N PHE A 70 -5.32 2.43 -3.39
CA PHE A 70 -5.73 3.69 -4.00
C PHE A 70 -5.77 3.53 -5.51
N PHE A 71 -6.70 4.24 -6.15
CA PHE A 71 -6.66 4.47 -7.59
C PHE A 71 -6.18 5.90 -7.78
N ALA A 72 -5.08 6.07 -8.51
CA ALA A 72 -4.43 7.36 -8.61
C ALA A 72 -4.04 7.65 -10.06
N ALA A 73 -3.73 8.89 -10.36
CA ALA A 73 -3.19 9.23 -11.66
C ALA A 73 -1.74 8.75 -11.76
N PRO A 74 -1.25 8.47 -12.97
CA PRO A 74 0.17 8.12 -13.13
C PRO A 74 1.05 9.26 -12.65
N GLY A 75 2.15 8.91 -12.03
CA GLY A 75 3.13 9.89 -11.56
C GLY A 75 3.70 9.53 -10.21
N VAL A 76 4.35 10.49 -9.60
CA VAL A 76 5.03 10.30 -8.32
C VAL A 76 4.10 10.72 -7.19
N TRP A 77 4.00 9.85 -6.19
CA TRP A 77 3.16 10.06 -5.01
C TRP A 77 3.97 9.79 -3.75
N THR A 78 3.49 10.32 -2.63
CA THR A 78 4.08 10.02 -1.32
C THR A 78 3.00 9.35 -0.48
N LEU A 79 3.35 8.24 0.14
CA LEU A 79 2.50 7.58 1.13
C LEU A 79 3.02 7.88 2.52
N VAL A 80 2.11 8.25 3.41
CA VAL A 80 2.41 8.43 4.82
C VAL A 80 1.56 7.42 5.58
N VAL A 81 2.22 6.49 6.24
CA VAL A 81 1.54 5.44 6.98
C VAL A 81 1.75 5.70 8.46
N GLN A 82 0.64 5.80 9.20
CA GLN A 82 0.69 6.06 10.63
C GLN A 82 -0.12 5.03 11.40
N ALA A 83 0.47 4.56 12.48
CA ALA A 83 -0.19 3.70 13.45
C ALA A 83 0.31 4.13 14.83
N PRO A 84 -0.32 3.66 15.92
CA PRO A 84 0.18 4.03 17.24
C PRO A 84 1.66 3.70 17.40
N GLY A 85 2.44 4.70 17.72
CA GLY A 85 3.87 4.53 17.96
C GLY A 85 4.74 4.42 16.73
N ALA A 86 4.18 4.59 15.51
CA ALA A 86 4.97 4.40 14.29
C ALA A 86 4.49 5.28 13.16
N ARG A 87 5.41 5.71 12.32
CA ARG A 87 5.11 6.51 11.14
C ARG A 87 6.17 6.25 10.09
N VAL A 88 5.73 5.98 8.86
CA VAL A 88 6.63 5.75 7.73
C VAL A 88 6.17 6.62 6.57
N GLU A 89 7.13 7.20 5.87
CA GLU A 89 6.86 8.01 4.69
C GLU A 89 7.71 7.48 3.55
N LEU A 90 7.11 7.26 2.39
CA LEU A 90 7.83 6.71 1.25
C LEU A 90 7.28 7.24 -0.06
N ALA A 91 8.15 7.32 -1.06
CA ALA A 91 7.76 7.73 -2.40
C ALA A 91 7.37 6.51 -3.23
N VAL A 92 6.36 6.69 -4.07
CA VAL A 92 5.84 5.64 -4.93
C VAL A 92 5.61 6.22 -6.31
N THR A 93 5.98 5.48 -7.34
CA THR A 93 5.66 5.85 -8.71
C THR A 93 4.50 4.98 -9.18
N ALA A 94 3.43 5.63 -9.61
CA ALA A 94 2.24 4.95 -10.11
C ALA A 94 2.24 4.99 -11.63
N ALA A 95 1.92 3.86 -12.25
CA ALA A 95 1.87 3.75 -13.70
C ALA A 95 0.62 2.97 -14.11
N GLN A 96 -0.02 3.42 -15.17
CA GLN A 96 -1.17 2.72 -15.70
C GLN A 96 -0.74 1.34 -16.18
N GLY A 97 -1.51 0.33 -15.82
CA GLY A 97 -1.25 -1.03 -16.24
C GLY A 97 -0.19 -1.76 -15.43
N VAL A 98 0.44 -1.09 -14.48
CA VAL A 98 1.48 -1.69 -13.63
C VAL A 98 1.16 -1.36 -12.18
N PRO A 99 0.37 -2.19 -11.50
CA PRO A 99 0.04 -1.91 -10.10
C PRO A 99 1.29 -1.83 -9.24
N ALA A 100 1.38 -0.79 -8.43
CA ALA A 100 2.40 -0.69 -7.41
C ALA A 100 1.89 -1.42 -6.17
N ASP A 101 2.55 -2.50 -5.80
CA ASP A 101 2.13 -3.33 -4.68
C ASP A 101 3.26 -3.40 -3.68
N LEU A 102 3.01 -2.87 -2.48
CA LEU A 102 4.05 -2.57 -1.52
C LEU A 102 3.91 -3.40 -0.26
N VAL A 103 5.03 -3.68 0.37
CA VAL A 103 5.06 -4.22 1.72
C VAL A 103 5.73 -3.16 2.58
N ILE A 104 4.99 -2.61 3.53
CA ILE A 104 5.45 -1.51 4.36
C ILE A 104 5.61 -2.01 5.79
N SER A 105 6.82 -1.89 6.31
CA SER A 105 7.11 -2.32 7.68
C SER A 105 7.17 -1.11 8.60
N LEU A 106 6.46 -1.21 9.69
CA LEU A 106 6.47 -0.19 10.74
C LEU A 106 7.47 -0.51 11.83
#